data_9e2c1f845b11e4836539eaff71711c8e
#
_entry.id   9e2c1f845b11e4836539eaff71711c8e
#
_cell.length_a   1.000
_cell.length_b   1.000
_cell.length_c   1.000
_cell.angle_alpha   90.00
_cell.angle_beta   90.00
_cell.angle_gamma   90.00
#
_symmetry.space_group_name_H-M   'P 1'
#
loop_
_entity.id
_entity.type
_entity.pdbx_description
1 polymer ?
#
loop_
_entity_poly.entity_id
_entity_poly.type
_entity_poly.pdbx_seq_one_letter_code
_entity_poly.pdbx_strand_id
1 'polypeptide(L)'
;MVLLMLVIGLANILLAERLTVNNGLGWDGVLYGKWAKDFYNTVVVHGIPDYYTQRFLPSAIVHYSMRLFRVPLDDWHVIHAFDVYNLFLLVTCSYVWGLTADRLSISTKGKWFGFFFLFLNYAILKNNVYHSVLTDTSAFTLGLLTFYFFVADKVVGLLIVILVGGFIWPTVPVLGALLLVFPRSKSALTGERAPSRLNLLLAALISLLFLVVLLRLTDHRLVERITLFPGILRIDTAVVYLSVAAVVGYLFFGLLRLLDNRGLFSVRTLLQSVSWMRVIAVLPVLAVIVVLRHLLGNGEIAGWPSTSSFLIYTLLCSLTDPLIFLVSHVIYFGPGIILMVLFWRPFCESLRPYGPGMIAFMLANLFLSINPQSRFQINVAPVVLILIVSLGDRTFLKNQGLLFWFLLSVFYSKVWYKFNTAPQIDDGTMTSLLNFPLQHYFMNSGPWMSQKMYYIQGAIVLVTVIVIYILTRSSQRTLRLSG
;
A
#
# COMPACT_ATOMS: atom_id res chain seq x y z
N MET A 1 23.23 -5.35 0.14
CA MET A 1 21.77 -5.29 0.38
C MET A 1 21.07 -6.63 0.15
N VAL A 2 21.28 -7.31 -0.99
CA VAL A 2 20.63 -8.61 -1.28
C VAL A 2 20.97 -9.67 -0.24
N LEU A 3 22.27 -9.90 0.03
CA LEU A 3 22.69 -10.83 1.09
C LEU A 3 22.17 -10.43 2.48
N LEU A 4 22.18 -9.13 2.78
CA LEU A 4 21.62 -8.63 4.04
C LEU A 4 20.11 -8.92 4.16
N MET A 5 19.35 -8.74 3.06
CA MET A 5 17.91 -9.06 3.06
C MET A 5 17.68 -10.56 3.26
N LEU A 6 18.50 -11.42 2.64
CA LEU A 6 18.45 -12.86 2.86
C LEU A 6 18.69 -13.21 4.34
N VAL A 7 19.75 -12.65 4.94
CA VAL A 7 20.08 -12.90 6.36
C VAL A 7 18.98 -12.39 7.29
N ILE A 8 18.49 -11.16 7.09
CA ILE A 8 17.39 -10.59 7.89
C ILE A 8 16.13 -11.44 7.74
N GLY A 9 15.78 -11.85 6.51
CA GLY A 9 14.59 -12.65 6.25
C GLY A 9 14.66 -14.03 6.87
N LEU A 10 15.80 -14.73 6.76
CA LEU A 10 16.02 -16.02 7.43
C LEU A 10 15.95 -15.88 8.96
N ALA A 11 16.62 -14.90 9.53
CA ALA A 11 16.56 -14.63 10.96
C ALA A 11 15.12 -14.35 11.42
N ASN A 12 14.36 -13.60 10.63
CA ASN A 12 12.98 -13.29 10.93
C ASN A 12 12.08 -14.53 10.88
N ILE A 13 12.23 -15.40 9.88
CA ILE A 13 11.49 -16.67 9.79
C ILE A 13 11.78 -17.58 11.00
N LEU A 14 13.02 -17.60 11.47
CA LEU A 14 13.44 -18.48 12.58
C LEU A 14 13.08 -17.92 13.97
N LEU A 15 13.06 -16.60 14.14
CA LEU A 15 12.99 -15.97 15.47
C LEU A 15 11.68 -15.21 15.73
N ALA A 16 10.92 -14.83 14.69
CA ALA A 16 9.71 -14.05 14.88
C ALA A 16 8.55 -14.90 15.40
N GLU A 17 7.69 -14.26 16.18
CA GLU A 17 6.41 -14.86 16.57
C GLU A 17 5.45 -14.92 15.38
N ARG A 18 4.54 -15.89 15.43
CA ARG A 18 3.53 -16.15 14.40
C ARG A 18 2.14 -15.99 14.97
N LEU A 19 1.21 -15.63 14.11
CA LEU A 19 -0.22 -15.65 14.42
C LEU A 19 -0.64 -17.08 14.81
N THR A 20 -1.50 -17.20 15.83
CA THR A 20 -2.00 -18.50 16.31
C THR A 20 -3.42 -18.79 15.83
N VAL A 21 -4.15 -17.75 15.37
CA VAL A 21 -5.53 -17.88 14.88
C VAL A 21 -5.61 -18.85 13.71
N ASN A 22 -6.59 -19.75 13.74
CA ASN A 22 -6.83 -20.77 12.70
C ASN A 22 -5.55 -21.55 12.35
N ASN A 23 -4.91 -22.13 13.35
CA ASN A 23 -3.64 -22.89 13.20
C ASN A 23 -2.51 -22.07 12.54
N GLY A 24 -2.52 -20.75 12.70
CA GLY A 24 -1.52 -19.87 12.09
C GLY A 24 -1.89 -19.33 10.72
N LEU A 25 -3.00 -19.74 10.13
CA LEU A 25 -3.47 -19.24 8.83
C LEU A 25 -4.07 -17.83 8.94
N GLY A 26 -4.59 -17.44 10.13
CA GLY A 26 -5.28 -16.16 10.31
C GLY A 26 -6.68 -16.17 9.70
N TRP A 27 -7.13 -15.05 9.15
CA TRP A 27 -8.49 -14.85 8.62
C TRP A 27 -8.55 -15.14 7.11
N ASP A 28 -8.07 -14.22 6.27
CA ASP A 28 -8.00 -14.40 4.81
C ASP A 28 -7.12 -15.62 4.45
N GLY A 29 -6.09 -15.88 5.24
CA GLY A 29 -5.17 -17.00 5.03
C GLY A 29 -5.81 -18.38 5.15
N VAL A 30 -6.99 -18.53 5.78
CA VAL A 30 -7.75 -19.79 5.75
C VAL A 30 -8.12 -20.17 4.31
N LEU A 31 -8.62 -19.20 3.53
CA LEU A 31 -8.96 -19.42 2.12
C LEU A 31 -7.70 -19.65 1.28
N TYR A 32 -6.68 -18.81 1.45
CA TYR A 32 -5.43 -18.95 0.71
C TYR A 32 -4.71 -20.27 1.03
N GLY A 33 -4.73 -20.71 2.30
CA GLY A 33 -4.21 -21.99 2.72
C GLY A 33 -5.01 -23.17 2.16
N LYS A 34 -6.36 -23.09 2.11
CA LYS A 34 -7.20 -24.10 1.47
C LYS A 34 -6.83 -24.25 0.00
N TRP A 35 -6.65 -23.15 -0.75
CA TRP A 35 -6.23 -23.22 -2.16
C TRP A 35 -4.80 -23.74 -2.33
N ALA A 36 -3.90 -23.40 -1.42
CA ALA A 36 -2.55 -23.96 -1.45
C ALA A 36 -2.50 -25.47 -1.17
N LYS A 37 -3.45 -26.00 -0.39
CA LYS A 37 -3.56 -27.47 -0.14
C LYS A 37 -4.19 -28.20 -1.31
N ASP A 38 -5.24 -27.70 -1.91
CA ASP A 38 -5.96 -28.33 -3.02
C ASP A 38 -6.42 -27.29 -4.06
N PHE A 39 -5.48 -26.86 -4.89
CA PHE A 39 -5.73 -25.77 -5.85
C PHE A 39 -6.70 -26.17 -6.94
N TYR A 40 -6.47 -27.31 -7.57
CA TYR A 40 -7.26 -27.72 -8.74
C TYR A 40 -8.74 -27.88 -8.41
N ASN A 41 -9.08 -28.66 -7.39
CA ASN A 41 -10.47 -28.88 -7.02
C ASN A 41 -11.13 -27.60 -6.48
N THR A 42 -10.44 -26.85 -5.62
CA THR A 42 -11.05 -25.69 -4.94
C THR A 42 -11.16 -24.46 -5.81
N VAL A 43 -10.22 -24.23 -6.74
CA VAL A 43 -10.20 -23.02 -7.58
C VAL A 43 -10.70 -23.28 -8.99
N VAL A 44 -10.26 -24.39 -9.63
CA VAL A 44 -10.57 -24.64 -11.05
C VAL A 44 -11.91 -25.36 -11.20
N VAL A 45 -12.17 -26.39 -10.37
CA VAL A 45 -13.40 -27.20 -10.50
C VAL A 45 -14.61 -26.53 -9.85
N HIS A 46 -14.47 -26.08 -8.59
CA HIS A 46 -15.59 -25.48 -7.84
C HIS A 46 -15.73 -23.97 -8.04
N GLY A 47 -14.68 -23.31 -8.55
CA GLY A 47 -14.63 -21.86 -8.63
C GLY A 47 -14.42 -21.21 -7.24
N ILE A 48 -14.14 -19.93 -7.25
CA ILE A 48 -13.92 -19.14 -6.03
C ILE A 48 -14.80 -17.89 -6.04
N PRO A 49 -15.12 -17.32 -4.85
CA PRO A 49 -15.90 -16.09 -4.80
C PRO A 49 -15.27 -14.98 -5.65
N ASP A 50 -16.09 -14.25 -6.41
CA ASP A 50 -15.65 -13.24 -7.40
C ASP A 50 -14.61 -12.25 -6.84
N TYR A 51 -14.79 -11.83 -5.59
CA TYR A 51 -13.84 -10.95 -4.90
C TYR A 51 -12.42 -11.54 -4.87
N TYR A 52 -12.28 -12.86 -4.71
CA TYR A 52 -10.99 -13.52 -4.56
C TYR A 52 -10.34 -13.96 -5.88
N THR A 53 -11.06 -13.87 -7.01
CA THR A 53 -10.47 -14.19 -8.33
C THR A 53 -9.25 -13.34 -8.68
N GLN A 54 -9.05 -12.25 -7.97
CA GLN A 54 -7.91 -11.35 -8.08
C GLN A 54 -6.79 -11.61 -7.05
N ARG A 55 -6.81 -12.75 -6.31
CA ARG A 55 -5.89 -12.99 -5.19
C ARG A 55 -5.36 -14.43 -5.09
N PHE A 56 -5.69 -15.31 -6.02
CA PHE A 56 -5.40 -16.75 -5.90
C PHE A 56 -4.00 -17.17 -6.34
N LEU A 57 -3.32 -16.36 -7.18
CA LEU A 57 -2.08 -16.80 -7.85
C LEU A 57 -0.93 -17.15 -6.88
N PRO A 58 -0.70 -16.45 -5.76
CA PRO A 58 0.30 -16.87 -4.77
C PRO A 58 0.04 -18.27 -4.23
N SER A 59 -1.23 -18.61 -3.94
CA SER A 59 -1.61 -19.95 -3.48
C SER A 59 -1.38 -21.02 -4.55
N ALA A 60 -1.61 -20.70 -5.83
CA ALA A 60 -1.27 -21.59 -6.94
C ALA A 60 0.24 -21.88 -7.00
N ILE A 61 1.07 -20.83 -6.92
CA ILE A 61 2.52 -20.96 -6.96
C ILE A 61 2.99 -21.84 -5.81
N VAL A 62 2.52 -21.59 -4.60
CA VAL A 62 2.86 -22.38 -3.41
C VAL A 62 2.41 -23.82 -3.57
N HIS A 63 1.15 -24.08 -4.01
CA HIS A 63 0.61 -25.42 -4.22
C HIS A 63 1.50 -26.25 -5.17
N TYR A 64 1.75 -25.73 -6.36
CA TYR A 64 2.52 -26.47 -7.36
C TYR A 64 3.99 -26.62 -6.98
N SER A 65 4.56 -25.64 -6.27
CA SER A 65 5.91 -25.77 -5.69
C SER A 65 5.98 -26.87 -4.65
N MET A 66 5.03 -26.92 -3.71
CA MET A 66 4.96 -28.00 -2.71
C MET A 66 4.82 -29.38 -3.35
N ARG A 67 3.98 -29.50 -4.38
CA ARG A 67 3.84 -30.74 -5.14
C ARG A 67 5.13 -31.15 -5.85
N LEU A 68 5.80 -30.19 -6.50
CA LEU A 68 7.06 -30.44 -7.21
C LEU A 68 8.14 -30.99 -6.26
N PHE A 69 8.23 -30.42 -5.05
CA PHE A 69 9.21 -30.83 -4.04
C PHE A 69 8.68 -31.94 -3.09
N ARG A 70 7.49 -32.49 -3.34
CA ARG A 70 6.84 -33.55 -2.54
C ARG A 70 6.68 -33.17 -1.05
N VAL A 71 6.41 -31.90 -0.77
CA VAL A 71 6.14 -31.39 0.58
C VAL A 71 4.69 -31.73 0.97
N PRO A 72 4.41 -32.17 2.22
CA PRO A 72 3.04 -32.40 2.69
C PRO A 72 2.14 -31.18 2.59
N LEU A 73 0.87 -31.39 2.23
CA LEU A 73 -0.12 -30.30 1.99
C LEU A 73 -0.99 -30.08 3.24
N ASP A 74 -0.37 -29.83 4.40
CA ASP A 74 -1.03 -29.44 5.65
C ASP A 74 -0.77 -27.99 6.01
N ASP A 75 -1.43 -27.48 7.06
CA ASP A 75 -1.35 -26.07 7.45
C ASP A 75 0.07 -25.64 7.81
N TRP A 76 0.80 -26.46 8.54
CA TRP A 76 2.15 -26.14 8.97
C TRP A 76 3.11 -25.99 7.77
N HIS A 77 3.09 -26.95 6.84
CA HIS A 77 3.95 -26.91 5.67
C HIS A 77 3.54 -25.79 4.70
N VAL A 78 2.23 -25.51 4.55
CA VAL A 78 1.73 -24.37 3.74
C VAL A 78 2.26 -23.05 4.28
N ILE A 79 2.18 -22.82 5.60
CA ILE A 79 2.69 -21.59 6.23
C ILE A 79 4.18 -21.41 5.93
N HIS A 80 4.98 -22.48 6.12
CA HIS A 80 6.42 -22.41 5.87
C HIS A 80 6.76 -22.29 4.37
N ALA A 81 5.96 -22.87 3.49
CA ALA A 81 6.11 -22.69 2.05
C ALA A 81 5.84 -21.22 1.64
N PHE A 82 4.85 -20.58 2.26
CA PHE A 82 4.63 -19.14 2.09
C PHE A 82 5.79 -18.30 2.65
N ASP A 83 6.41 -18.70 3.77
CA ASP A 83 7.60 -18.00 4.27
C ASP A 83 8.75 -18.05 3.27
N VAL A 84 9.04 -19.22 2.70
CA VAL A 84 10.09 -19.38 1.68
C VAL A 84 9.76 -18.56 0.43
N TYR A 85 8.51 -18.65 -0.03
CA TYR A 85 8.01 -17.85 -1.15
C TYR A 85 8.17 -16.35 -0.91
N ASN A 86 7.73 -15.86 0.24
CA ASN A 86 7.85 -14.46 0.61
C ASN A 86 9.31 -14.01 0.74
N LEU A 87 10.18 -14.85 1.32
CA LEU A 87 11.62 -14.58 1.40
C LEU A 87 12.23 -14.41 0.01
N PHE A 88 11.92 -15.33 -0.91
CA PHE A 88 12.37 -15.23 -2.30
C PHE A 88 11.93 -13.91 -2.95
N LEU A 89 10.69 -13.52 -2.76
CA LEU A 89 10.19 -12.23 -3.25
C LEU A 89 10.92 -11.03 -2.65
N LEU A 90 11.18 -11.02 -1.35
CA LEU A 90 11.88 -9.92 -0.67
C LEU A 90 13.35 -9.79 -1.11
N VAL A 91 14.03 -10.93 -1.29
CA VAL A 91 15.40 -10.95 -1.85
C VAL A 91 15.39 -10.39 -3.28
N THR A 92 14.43 -10.81 -4.10
CA THR A 92 14.21 -10.26 -5.44
C THR A 92 13.92 -8.76 -5.40
N CYS A 93 13.07 -8.30 -4.48
CA CYS A 93 12.81 -6.87 -4.27
C CYS A 93 14.08 -6.09 -3.93
N SER A 94 14.94 -6.63 -3.06
CA SER A 94 16.19 -5.97 -2.69
C SER A 94 17.15 -5.83 -3.89
N TYR A 95 17.16 -6.82 -4.77
CA TYR A 95 17.92 -6.75 -6.03
C TYR A 95 17.33 -5.70 -6.98
N VAL A 96 16.01 -5.75 -7.21
CA VAL A 96 15.29 -4.79 -8.08
C VAL A 96 15.40 -3.35 -7.54
N TRP A 97 15.41 -3.18 -6.22
CA TRP A 97 15.69 -1.88 -5.60
C TRP A 97 17.07 -1.34 -6.03
N GLY A 98 18.11 -2.18 -5.98
CA GLY A 98 19.44 -1.80 -6.46
C GLY A 98 19.42 -1.30 -7.90
N LEU A 99 18.80 -2.07 -8.80
CA LEU A 99 18.66 -1.70 -10.22
C LEU A 99 17.87 -0.39 -10.42
N THR A 100 16.79 -0.21 -9.63
CA THR A 100 15.96 1.01 -9.68
C THR A 100 16.76 2.23 -9.21
N ALA A 101 17.50 2.08 -8.13
CA ALA A 101 18.34 3.15 -7.58
C ALA A 101 19.44 3.58 -8.55
N ASP A 102 20.07 2.62 -9.27
CA ASP A 102 21.04 2.91 -10.32
C ASP A 102 20.41 3.69 -11.47
N ARG A 103 19.23 3.30 -11.92
CA ARG A 103 18.47 4.00 -12.98
C ARG A 103 18.09 5.44 -12.59
N LEU A 104 17.86 5.69 -11.31
CA LEU A 104 17.52 7.01 -10.78
C LEU A 104 18.75 7.82 -10.36
N SER A 105 19.96 7.26 -10.52
CA SER A 105 21.23 7.86 -10.11
C SER A 105 21.25 8.22 -8.62
N ILE A 106 20.67 7.36 -7.77
CA ILE A 106 20.64 7.52 -6.32
C ILE A 106 22.02 7.17 -5.76
N SER A 107 22.55 8.01 -4.86
CA SER A 107 23.85 7.81 -4.24
C SER A 107 23.89 6.51 -3.39
N THR A 108 25.09 6.03 -3.07
CA THR A 108 25.26 4.86 -2.19
C THR A 108 24.57 5.08 -0.84
N LYS A 109 24.62 6.29 -0.29
CA LYS A 109 23.92 6.66 0.94
C LYS A 109 22.41 6.63 0.76
N GLY A 110 21.91 7.18 -0.34
CA GLY A 110 20.50 7.14 -0.72
C GLY A 110 19.97 5.70 -0.88
N LYS A 111 20.80 4.79 -1.43
CA LYS A 111 20.46 3.36 -1.53
C LYS A 111 20.23 2.72 -0.15
N TRP A 112 21.00 3.09 0.87
CA TRP A 112 20.81 2.62 2.24
C TRP A 112 19.53 3.20 2.87
N PHE A 113 19.23 4.49 2.68
CA PHE A 113 17.95 5.06 3.10
C PHE A 113 16.78 4.33 2.46
N GLY A 114 16.84 4.08 1.15
CA GLY A 114 15.80 3.32 0.46
C GLY A 114 15.67 1.90 0.99
N PHE A 115 16.77 1.22 1.27
CA PHE A 115 16.75 -0.10 1.90
C PHE A 115 16.05 -0.06 3.26
N PHE A 116 16.34 0.92 4.11
CA PHE A 116 15.70 1.04 5.41
C PHE A 116 14.19 1.29 5.27
N PHE A 117 13.77 2.21 4.41
CA PHE A 117 12.36 2.55 4.26
C PHE A 117 11.54 1.46 3.56
N LEU A 118 12.13 0.76 2.59
CA LEU A 118 11.44 -0.31 1.87
C LEU A 118 11.34 -1.60 2.68
N PHE A 119 12.39 -1.96 3.43
CA PHE A 119 12.49 -3.31 4.00
C PHE A 119 12.44 -3.34 5.53
N LEU A 120 12.84 -2.26 6.24
CA LEU A 120 12.83 -2.22 7.70
C LEU A 120 11.59 -1.50 8.25
N ASN A 121 10.41 -1.95 7.84
CA ASN A 121 9.13 -1.43 8.28
C ASN A 121 8.23 -2.55 8.79
N TYR A 122 7.10 -2.20 9.38
CA TYR A 122 6.16 -3.18 9.94
C TYR A 122 5.61 -4.13 8.87
N ALA A 123 5.22 -3.62 7.69
CA ALA A 123 4.65 -4.43 6.63
C ALA A 123 5.57 -5.60 6.23
N ILE A 124 6.87 -5.35 6.14
CA ILE A 124 7.87 -6.28 5.62
C ILE A 124 8.51 -7.13 6.71
N LEU A 125 8.88 -6.55 7.84
CA LEU A 125 9.55 -7.33 8.89
C LEU A 125 8.58 -8.04 9.83
N LYS A 126 7.56 -7.35 10.34
CA LYS A 126 6.65 -7.97 11.32
C LYS A 126 5.50 -8.70 10.66
N ASN A 127 4.71 -7.98 9.85
CA ASN A 127 3.46 -8.52 9.29
C ASN A 127 3.71 -9.69 8.33
N ASN A 128 4.77 -9.63 7.54
CA ASN A 128 5.09 -10.64 6.54
C ASN A 128 5.34 -12.05 7.11
N VAL A 129 5.90 -12.15 8.31
CA VAL A 129 6.15 -13.45 8.98
C VAL A 129 5.07 -13.76 10.01
N TYR A 130 4.55 -12.73 10.71
CA TYR A 130 3.47 -12.91 11.67
C TYR A 130 2.21 -13.49 11.01
N HIS A 131 1.87 -13.04 9.80
CA HIS A 131 0.74 -13.49 8.99
C HIS A 131 1.22 -13.78 7.55
N SER A 132 1.99 -14.85 7.38
CA SER A 132 2.70 -15.13 6.12
C SER A 132 1.80 -15.56 4.97
N VAL A 133 0.63 -16.17 5.27
CA VAL A 133 -0.30 -16.67 4.25
C VAL A 133 -1.18 -15.54 3.72
N LEU A 134 -0.54 -14.51 3.15
CA LEU A 134 -1.20 -13.35 2.53
C LEU A 134 -0.59 -13.05 1.15
N THR A 135 -1.30 -12.24 0.38
CA THR A 135 -0.86 -11.77 -0.94
C THR A 135 -0.04 -10.47 -0.89
N ASP A 136 0.18 -9.93 0.32
CA ASP A 136 0.76 -8.60 0.55
C ASP A 136 2.19 -8.48 0.03
N THR A 137 3.06 -9.46 0.30
CA THR A 137 4.45 -9.45 -0.19
C THR A 137 4.51 -9.52 -1.70
N SER A 138 3.63 -10.31 -2.32
CA SER A 138 3.50 -10.37 -3.77
C SER A 138 3.04 -9.02 -4.35
N ALA A 139 2.09 -8.36 -3.71
CA ALA A 139 1.62 -7.04 -4.12
C ALA A 139 2.72 -5.97 -3.99
N PHE A 140 3.49 -5.98 -2.89
CA PHE A 140 4.66 -5.11 -2.71
C PHE A 140 5.69 -5.32 -3.83
N THR A 141 6.00 -6.58 -4.15
CA THR A 141 6.93 -6.95 -5.22
C THR A 141 6.45 -6.43 -6.57
N LEU A 142 5.16 -6.60 -6.88
CA LEU A 142 4.59 -6.10 -8.12
C LEU A 142 4.61 -4.56 -8.19
N GLY A 143 4.39 -3.88 -7.08
CA GLY A 143 4.51 -2.42 -7.02
C GLY A 143 5.93 -1.94 -7.34
N LEU A 144 6.94 -2.58 -6.77
CA LEU A 144 8.34 -2.28 -7.06
C LEU A 144 8.72 -2.60 -8.51
N LEU A 145 8.31 -3.77 -9.03
CA LEU A 145 8.53 -4.16 -10.43
C LEU A 145 7.83 -3.22 -11.40
N THR A 146 6.59 -2.80 -11.10
CA THR A 146 5.85 -1.82 -11.92
C THR A 146 6.67 -0.55 -12.07
N PHE A 147 7.20 -0.01 -10.96
CA PHE A 147 7.98 1.20 -10.99
C PHE A 147 9.33 1.00 -11.70
N TYR A 148 10.02 -0.10 -11.45
CA TYR A 148 11.27 -0.44 -12.14
C TYR A 148 11.09 -0.51 -13.66
N PHE A 149 10.11 -1.27 -14.14
CA PHE A 149 9.86 -1.41 -15.57
C PHE A 149 9.39 -0.09 -16.20
N PHE A 150 8.64 0.72 -15.44
CA PHE A 150 8.25 2.05 -15.90
C PHE A 150 9.47 2.97 -16.09
N VAL A 151 10.38 3.07 -15.11
CA VAL A 151 11.57 3.93 -15.24
C VAL A 151 12.60 3.37 -16.20
N ALA A 152 12.62 2.06 -16.41
CA ALA A 152 13.48 1.38 -17.39
C ALA A 152 12.89 1.35 -18.80
N ASP A 153 11.66 1.84 -18.99
CA ASP A 153 10.87 1.81 -20.24
C ASP A 153 10.72 0.40 -20.85
N LYS A 154 10.51 -0.60 -19.99
CA LYS A 154 10.38 -2.01 -20.38
C LYS A 154 8.91 -2.40 -20.56
N VAL A 155 8.37 -2.23 -21.77
CA VAL A 155 6.96 -2.49 -22.10
C VAL A 155 6.54 -3.92 -21.75
N VAL A 156 7.30 -4.92 -22.18
CA VAL A 156 6.98 -6.34 -21.94
C VAL A 156 6.95 -6.63 -20.43
N GLY A 157 7.91 -6.09 -19.67
CA GLY A 157 7.92 -6.25 -18.22
C GLY A 157 6.67 -5.66 -17.55
N LEU A 158 6.20 -4.49 -18.00
CA LEU A 158 4.95 -3.88 -17.52
C LEU A 158 3.74 -4.72 -17.86
N LEU A 159 3.63 -5.25 -19.10
CA LEU A 159 2.53 -6.12 -19.51
C LEU A 159 2.47 -7.40 -18.67
N ILE A 160 3.63 -8.02 -18.39
CA ILE A 160 3.71 -9.20 -17.51
C ILE A 160 3.24 -8.85 -16.10
N VAL A 161 3.69 -7.72 -15.53
CA VAL A 161 3.28 -7.29 -14.19
C VAL A 161 1.78 -6.98 -14.14
N ILE A 162 1.21 -6.38 -15.19
CA ILE A 162 -0.23 -6.12 -15.28
C ILE A 162 -1.01 -7.46 -15.31
N LEU A 163 -0.59 -8.42 -16.13
CA LEU A 163 -1.23 -9.72 -16.24
C LEU A 163 -1.18 -10.49 -14.91
N VAL A 164 0.01 -10.67 -14.36
CA VAL A 164 0.22 -11.38 -13.09
C VAL A 164 -0.48 -10.66 -11.93
N GLY A 165 -0.40 -9.33 -11.91
CA GLY A 165 -1.05 -8.47 -10.92
C GLY A 165 -2.57 -8.60 -10.93
N GLY A 166 -3.15 -8.93 -12.09
CA GLY A 166 -4.57 -9.22 -12.23
C GLY A 166 -5.08 -10.32 -11.30
N PHE A 167 -4.21 -11.21 -10.85
CA PHE A 167 -4.54 -12.38 -10.03
C PHE A 167 -3.86 -12.36 -8.64
N ILE A 168 -3.23 -11.22 -8.29
CA ILE A 168 -2.56 -11.03 -7.00
C ILE A 168 -3.15 -9.84 -6.24
N TRP A 169 -3.38 -8.70 -6.94
CA TRP A 169 -3.79 -7.47 -6.28
C TRP A 169 -4.63 -6.55 -7.20
N PRO A 170 -5.83 -6.14 -6.76
CA PRO A 170 -6.82 -5.48 -7.64
C PRO A 170 -6.36 -4.18 -8.28
N THR A 171 -5.52 -3.39 -7.60
CA THR A 171 -5.09 -2.08 -8.09
C THR A 171 -3.89 -2.14 -9.04
N VAL A 172 -3.13 -3.25 -9.07
CA VAL A 172 -1.93 -3.38 -9.91
C VAL A 172 -2.24 -3.26 -11.41
N PRO A 173 -3.26 -3.95 -11.97
CA PRO A 173 -3.57 -3.83 -13.40
C PRO A 173 -3.91 -2.41 -13.81
N VAL A 174 -4.73 -1.72 -13.01
CA VAL A 174 -5.19 -0.35 -13.34
C VAL A 174 -4.02 0.63 -13.26
N LEU A 175 -3.28 0.60 -12.17
CA LEU A 175 -2.15 1.51 -11.95
C LEU A 175 -0.99 1.22 -12.90
N GLY A 176 -0.73 -0.07 -13.17
CA GLY A 176 0.26 -0.49 -14.17
C GLY A 176 -0.11 -0.05 -15.58
N ALA A 177 -1.40 -0.16 -15.96
CA ALA A 177 -1.89 0.31 -17.26
C ALA A 177 -1.75 1.83 -17.43
N LEU A 178 -2.02 2.62 -16.38
CA LEU A 178 -1.79 4.07 -16.41
C LEU A 178 -0.33 4.41 -16.71
N LEU A 179 0.61 3.76 -16.04
CA LEU A 179 2.04 4.00 -16.27
C LEU A 179 2.50 3.48 -17.63
N LEU A 180 1.90 2.40 -18.14
CA LEU A 180 2.21 1.86 -19.47
C LEU A 180 1.73 2.80 -20.58
N VAL A 181 0.49 3.27 -20.49
CA VAL A 181 -0.17 4.12 -21.50
C VAL A 181 0.49 5.50 -21.60
N PHE A 182 0.99 6.03 -20.48
CA PHE A 182 1.69 7.31 -20.40
C PHE A 182 3.18 7.12 -20.10
N PRO A 183 4.00 6.73 -21.07
CA PRO A 183 5.42 6.45 -20.84
C PRO A 183 6.20 7.72 -20.49
N ARG A 184 7.20 7.57 -19.63
CA ARG A 184 8.09 8.64 -19.19
C ARG A 184 8.78 9.35 -20.37
N SER A 185 9.18 8.63 -21.40
CA SER A 185 9.93 9.14 -22.54
C SER A 185 9.18 10.19 -23.39
N LYS A 186 7.85 10.17 -23.38
CA LYS A 186 7.01 11.10 -24.16
C LYS A 186 6.44 12.25 -23.33
N SER A 187 6.68 12.27 -22.03
CA SER A 187 5.77 12.94 -21.09
C SER A 187 6.43 13.96 -20.18
N ALA A 188 7.70 14.31 -20.39
CA ALA A 188 8.31 15.37 -19.58
C ALA A 188 7.48 16.65 -19.72
N LEU A 189 6.76 17.00 -18.64
CA LEU A 189 5.96 18.21 -18.60
C LEU A 189 6.90 19.41 -18.50
N THR A 190 7.31 19.91 -19.67
CA THR A 190 8.07 21.15 -19.82
C THR A 190 7.06 22.29 -19.95
N GLY A 191 6.99 23.19 -19.01
CA GLY A 191 6.14 24.36 -19.10
C GLY A 191 6.08 25.16 -17.81
N GLU A 192 5.85 26.44 -17.96
CA GLU A 192 5.70 27.39 -16.84
C GLU A 192 4.50 27.07 -15.93
N ARG A 193 4.45 27.57 -14.70
CA ARG A 193 3.42 27.30 -13.68
C ARG A 193 2.02 27.74 -14.15
N ALA A 194 0.99 26.89 -14.03
CA ALA A 194 -0.37 27.25 -14.38
C ALA A 194 -0.97 28.25 -13.38
N PRO A 195 -1.93 29.05 -13.81
CA PRO A 195 -2.61 29.95 -12.91
C PRO A 195 -3.30 29.14 -11.81
N SER A 196 -2.96 29.46 -10.58
CA SER A 196 -3.40 28.81 -9.35
C SER A 196 -4.93 28.76 -9.16
N ARG A 197 -5.68 29.59 -9.89
CA ARG A 197 -7.14 29.75 -9.71
C ARG A 197 -7.95 28.51 -10.13
N LEU A 198 -7.65 27.91 -11.30
CA LEU A 198 -8.38 26.72 -11.75
C LEU A 198 -8.08 25.50 -10.85
N ASN A 199 -6.82 25.33 -10.49
CA ASN A 199 -6.41 24.22 -9.60
C ASN A 199 -7.02 24.36 -8.21
N LEU A 200 -7.06 25.59 -7.69
CA LEU A 200 -7.71 25.93 -6.42
C LEU A 200 -9.21 25.62 -6.49
N LEU A 201 -9.88 26.05 -7.58
CA LEU A 201 -11.30 25.78 -7.81
C LEU A 201 -11.60 24.29 -7.88
N LEU A 202 -10.83 23.52 -8.64
CA LEU A 202 -11.02 22.06 -8.76
C LEU A 202 -10.75 21.35 -7.44
N ALA A 203 -9.67 21.68 -6.75
CA ALA A 203 -9.39 21.11 -5.43
C ALA A 203 -10.50 21.44 -4.43
N ALA A 204 -10.99 22.68 -4.42
CA ALA A 204 -12.09 23.11 -3.56
C ALA A 204 -13.40 22.37 -3.90
N LEU A 205 -13.76 22.27 -5.19
CA LEU A 205 -14.98 21.61 -5.64
C LEU A 205 -14.98 20.12 -5.28
N ILE A 206 -13.89 19.43 -5.56
CA ILE A 206 -13.75 18.00 -5.21
C ILE A 206 -13.82 17.81 -3.69
N SER A 207 -13.12 18.66 -2.93
CA SER A 207 -13.13 18.58 -1.46
C SER A 207 -14.49 18.91 -0.87
N LEU A 208 -15.23 19.85 -1.45
CA LEU A 208 -16.61 20.17 -1.07
C LEU A 208 -17.55 19.01 -1.36
N LEU A 209 -17.40 18.33 -2.51
CA LEU A 209 -18.17 17.14 -2.83
C LEU A 209 -17.93 16.04 -1.78
N PHE A 210 -16.65 15.80 -1.43
CA PHE A 210 -16.29 14.86 -0.37
C PHE A 210 -16.87 15.29 0.99
N LEU A 211 -16.82 16.57 1.33
CA LEU A 211 -17.44 17.08 2.56
C LEU A 211 -18.94 16.73 2.63
N VAL A 212 -19.69 16.96 1.56
CA VAL A 212 -21.12 16.64 1.50
C VAL A 212 -21.34 15.15 1.66
N VAL A 213 -20.56 14.31 0.96
CA VAL A 213 -20.66 12.83 1.08
C VAL A 213 -20.35 12.38 2.50
N LEU A 214 -19.25 12.87 3.09
CA LEU A 214 -18.84 12.49 4.44
C LEU A 214 -19.85 12.92 5.49
N LEU A 215 -20.40 14.13 5.38
CA LEU A 215 -21.47 14.59 6.29
C LEU A 215 -22.75 13.75 6.17
N ARG A 216 -23.07 13.24 4.97
CA ARG A 216 -24.18 12.28 4.81
C ARG A 216 -23.91 10.93 5.47
N LEU A 217 -22.64 10.48 5.42
CA LEU A 217 -22.21 9.23 6.05
C LEU A 217 -22.10 9.32 7.59
N THR A 218 -22.14 10.51 8.19
CA THR A 218 -22.22 10.64 9.66
C THR A 218 -23.61 10.36 10.23
N ASP A 219 -24.63 10.22 9.39
CA ASP A 219 -25.98 9.82 9.85
C ASP A 219 -25.96 8.36 10.34
N HIS A 220 -26.18 8.17 11.64
CA HIS A 220 -26.15 6.86 12.32
C HIS A 220 -27.07 5.82 11.66
N ARG A 221 -28.24 6.23 11.13
CA ARG A 221 -29.17 5.32 10.47
C ARG A 221 -28.60 4.73 9.18
N LEU A 222 -27.77 5.49 8.50
CA LEU A 222 -27.09 5.05 7.28
C LEU A 222 -25.91 4.13 7.61
N VAL A 223 -25.15 4.46 8.67
CA VAL A 223 -24.02 3.68 9.15
C VAL A 223 -24.44 2.28 9.58
N GLU A 224 -25.50 2.15 10.35
CA GLU A 224 -26.03 0.84 10.79
C GLU A 224 -26.49 -0.06 9.63
N ARG A 225 -26.98 0.53 8.55
CA ARG A 225 -27.40 -0.22 7.35
C ARG A 225 -26.27 -0.66 6.44
N ILE A 226 -25.11 0.00 6.50
CA ILE A 226 -24.01 -0.17 5.54
C ILE A 226 -22.84 -0.92 6.16
N THR A 227 -22.71 -0.98 7.48
CA THR A 227 -21.58 -1.62 8.14
C THR A 227 -21.56 -3.13 7.90
N LEU A 228 -20.57 -3.57 7.13
CA LEU A 228 -20.24 -4.98 6.90
C LEU A 228 -19.80 -5.70 8.19
N PHE A 229 -19.39 -4.93 9.19
CA PHE A 229 -18.92 -5.42 10.49
C PHE A 229 -19.58 -4.64 11.62
N PRO A 230 -20.84 -4.98 11.99
CA PRO A 230 -21.53 -4.35 13.11
C PRO A 230 -20.70 -4.46 14.39
N GLY A 231 -20.47 -3.34 15.07
CA GLY A 231 -19.75 -3.29 16.35
C GLY A 231 -18.22 -3.11 16.24
N ILE A 232 -17.62 -3.17 15.05
CA ILE A 232 -16.18 -2.91 14.85
C ILE A 232 -15.93 -1.43 14.59
N LEU A 233 -16.74 -0.80 13.73
CA LEU A 233 -16.63 0.64 13.45
C LEU A 233 -17.36 1.44 14.53
N ARG A 234 -16.60 2.02 15.44
CA ARG A 234 -17.11 2.98 16.42
C ARG A 234 -16.83 4.39 15.91
N ILE A 235 -17.87 5.04 15.39
CA ILE A 235 -17.81 6.46 15.04
C ILE A 235 -18.29 7.24 16.27
N ASP A 236 -17.34 7.89 16.94
CA ASP A 236 -17.63 8.77 18.07
C ASP A 236 -18.18 10.10 17.55
N THR A 237 -19.41 10.45 17.98
CA THR A 237 -20.07 11.70 17.60
C THR A 237 -19.30 12.96 18.04
N ALA A 238 -18.46 12.85 19.08
CA ALA A 238 -17.66 13.98 19.58
C ALA A 238 -16.51 14.33 18.63
N VAL A 239 -15.92 13.32 17.94
CA VAL A 239 -14.73 13.53 17.09
C VAL A 239 -14.97 13.40 15.60
N VAL A 240 -16.15 12.91 15.18
CA VAL A 240 -16.47 12.65 13.77
C VAL A 240 -16.33 13.89 12.89
N TYR A 241 -16.78 15.04 13.37
CA TYR A 241 -16.66 16.29 12.58
C TYR A 241 -15.22 16.76 12.43
N LEU A 242 -14.36 16.50 13.44
CA LEU A 242 -12.94 16.73 13.33
C LEU A 242 -12.28 15.76 12.34
N SER A 243 -12.73 14.50 12.30
CA SER A 243 -12.30 13.52 11.31
C SER A 243 -12.71 13.94 9.90
N VAL A 244 -13.94 14.41 9.72
CA VAL A 244 -14.41 14.96 8.43
C VAL A 244 -13.52 16.13 7.99
N ALA A 245 -13.28 17.10 8.88
CA ALA A 245 -12.41 18.25 8.57
C ALA A 245 -10.98 17.80 8.22
N ALA A 246 -10.45 16.80 8.91
CA ALA A 246 -9.12 16.25 8.65
C ALA A 246 -9.02 15.58 7.29
N VAL A 247 -10.01 14.76 6.90
CA VAL A 247 -10.07 14.09 5.58
C VAL A 247 -10.22 15.12 4.46
N VAL A 248 -11.14 16.09 4.62
CA VAL A 248 -11.37 17.15 3.63
C VAL A 248 -10.13 18.02 3.47
N GLY A 249 -9.48 18.40 4.58
CA GLY A 249 -8.22 19.15 4.56
C GLY A 249 -7.10 18.38 3.86
N TYR A 250 -6.95 17.09 4.19
CA TYR A 250 -5.98 16.21 3.53
C TYR A 250 -6.18 16.14 2.02
N LEU A 251 -7.42 15.93 1.56
CA LEU A 251 -7.75 15.87 0.14
C LEU A 251 -7.52 17.23 -0.53
N PHE A 252 -7.95 18.33 0.09
CA PHE A 252 -7.78 19.68 -0.45
C PHE A 252 -6.31 20.02 -0.66
N PHE A 253 -5.47 19.89 0.38
CA PHE A 253 -4.04 20.21 0.28
C PHE A 253 -3.29 19.22 -0.61
N GLY A 254 -3.68 17.94 -0.58
CA GLY A 254 -3.14 16.89 -1.46
C GLY A 254 -3.40 17.19 -2.93
N LEU A 255 -4.68 17.43 -3.28
CA LEU A 255 -5.12 17.76 -4.64
C LEU A 255 -4.50 19.05 -5.14
N LEU A 256 -4.52 20.11 -4.33
CA LEU A 256 -4.01 21.43 -4.74
C LEU A 256 -2.58 21.34 -5.29
N ARG A 257 -1.73 20.52 -4.69
CA ARG A 257 -0.33 20.37 -5.10
C ARG A 257 -0.14 19.38 -6.26
N LEU A 258 -0.91 18.31 -6.31
CA LEU A 258 -0.87 17.37 -7.44
C LEU A 258 -1.40 18.01 -8.73
N LEU A 259 -2.48 18.79 -8.62
CA LEU A 259 -3.09 19.51 -9.74
C LEU A 259 -2.24 20.71 -10.23
N ASP A 260 -1.31 21.19 -9.43
CA ASP A 260 -0.37 22.25 -9.82
C ASP A 260 0.62 21.84 -10.94
N ASN A 261 0.51 20.61 -11.41
CA ASN A 261 1.24 20.05 -12.54
C ASN A 261 0.51 20.33 -13.86
N ARG A 262 0.88 21.38 -14.58
CA ARG A 262 0.20 22.02 -15.71
C ARG A 262 -0.25 21.16 -16.88
N GLY A 263 0.47 20.11 -17.20
CA GLY A 263 0.16 19.28 -18.35
C GLY A 263 -1.15 18.49 -18.23
N LEU A 264 -1.72 18.36 -17.03
CA LEU A 264 -2.95 17.61 -16.79
C LEU A 264 -4.21 18.26 -17.38
N PHE A 265 -4.23 19.59 -17.54
CA PHE A 265 -5.43 20.32 -17.99
C PHE A 265 -5.45 20.61 -19.49
N SER A 266 -4.39 20.31 -20.20
CA SER A 266 -4.35 20.41 -21.66
C SER A 266 -4.70 19.08 -22.29
N VAL A 267 -5.91 18.95 -22.83
CA VAL A 267 -6.34 17.78 -23.59
C VAL A 267 -5.33 17.43 -24.67
N ARG A 268 -4.80 18.43 -25.36
CA ARG A 268 -3.76 18.26 -26.38
C ARG A 268 -2.49 17.61 -25.79
N THR A 269 -2.02 18.09 -24.65
CA THR A 269 -0.83 17.53 -23.96
C THR A 269 -1.10 16.12 -23.50
N LEU A 270 -2.26 15.83 -22.94
CA LEU A 270 -2.65 14.48 -22.53
C LEU A 270 -2.67 13.52 -23.73
N LEU A 271 -3.35 13.89 -24.83
CA LEU A 271 -3.42 13.04 -26.05
C LEU A 271 -2.04 12.82 -26.66
N GLN A 272 -1.16 13.82 -26.67
CA GLN A 272 0.23 13.69 -27.13
C GLN A 272 1.08 12.80 -26.23
N SER A 273 0.77 12.75 -24.94
CA SER A 273 1.46 11.90 -23.96
C SER A 273 1.03 10.43 -24.04
N VAL A 274 -0.12 10.12 -24.64
CA VAL A 274 -0.59 8.73 -24.81
C VAL A 274 0.25 7.99 -25.83
N SER A 275 0.64 6.78 -25.49
CA SER A 275 1.24 5.82 -26.44
C SER A 275 0.17 4.86 -26.95
N TRP A 276 -0.46 5.18 -28.09
CA TRP A 276 -1.52 4.37 -28.69
C TRP A 276 -1.11 2.91 -28.93
N MET A 277 0.14 2.67 -29.33
CA MET A 277 0.67 1.30 -29.46
C MET A 277 0.62 0.54 -28.11
N ARG A 278 0.87 1.21 -26.98
CA ARG A 278 0.80 0.60 -25.66
C ARG A 278 -0.64 0.44 -25.18
N VAL A 279 -1.55 1.32 -25.61
CA VAL A 279 -3.00 1.13 -25.41
C VAL A 279 -3.45 -0.15 -26.10
N ILE A 280 -3.10 -0.34 -27.38
CA ILE A 280 -3.43 -1.55 -28.13
C ILE A 280 -2.81 -2.79 -27.46
N ALA A 281 -1.58 -2.70 -26.94
CA ALA A 281 -0.90 -3.83 -26.33
C ALA A 281 -1.50 -4.21 -24.94
N VAL A 282 -2.05 -3.28 -24.17
CA VAL A 282 -2.61 -3.57 -22.86
C VAL A 282 -4.04 -4.12 -22.90
N LEU A 283 -4.83 -3.77 -23.91
CA LEU A 283 -6.22 -4.21 -24.04
C LEU A 283 -6.39 -5.74 -24.04
N PRO A 284 -5.61 -6.52 -24.83
CA PRO A 284 -5.68 -7.98 -24.76
C PRO A 284 -5.32 -8.54 -23.38
N VAL A 285 -4.34 -7.94 -22.69
CA VAL A 285 -3.94 -8.37 -21.35
C VAL A 285 -5.07 -8.15 -20.36
N LEU A 286 -5.73 -6.99 -20.41
CA LEU A 286 -6.90 -6.71 -19.55
C LEU A 286 -8.08 -7.62 -19.90
N ALA A 287 -8.31 -7.91 -21.18
CA ALA A 287 -9.34 -8.85 -21.60
C ALA A 287 -9.08 -10.26 -21.04
N VAL A 288 -7.85 -10.76 -21.12
CA VAL A 288 -7.46 -12.05 -20.52
C VAL A 288 -7.72 -12.08 -19.02
N ILE A 289 -7.36 -11.01 -18.30
CA ILE A 289 -7.64 -10.91 -16.85
C ILE A 289 -9.15 -11.01 -16.60
N VAL A 290 -9.97 -10.26 -17.32
CA VAL A 290 -11.44 -10.26 -17.15
C VAL A 290 -12.02 -11.64 -17.45
N VAL A 291 -11.63 -12.26 -18.57
CA VAL A 291 -12.11 -13.59 -18.98
C VAL A 291 -11.73 -14.65 -17.95
N LEU A 292 -10.47 -14.70 -17.52
CA LEU A 292 -10.03 -15.70 -16.55
C LEU A 292 -10.69 -15.51 -15.19
N ARG A 293 -10.89 -14.28 -14.74
CA ARG A 293 -11.64 -13.99 -13.51
C ARG A 293 -13.09 -14.46 -13.62
N HIS A 294 -13.74 -14.22 -14.74
CA HIS A 294 -15.11 -14.67 -14.97
C HIS A 294 -15.20 -16.21 -15.02
N LEU A 295 -14.25 -16.89 -15.63
CA LEU A 295 -14.23 -18.35 -15.71
C LEU A 295 -13.95 -19.03 -14.36
N LEU A 296 -13.19 -18.40 -13.48
CA LEU A 296 -12.85 -18.93 -12.16
C LEU A 296 -13.80 -18.46 -11.05
N GLY A 297 -14.61 -17.44 -11.31
CA GLY A 297 -15.60 -16.93 -10.38
C GLY A 297 -16.83 -17.83 -10.31
N ASN A 298 -17.36 -18.08 -9.12
CA ASN A 298 -18.59 -18.84 -8.91
C ASN A 298 -19.82 -17.97 -8.58
N GLY A 299 -19.68 -16.64 -8.69
CA GLY A 299 -20.73 -15.66 -8.40
C GLY A 299 -20.97 -15.40 -6.91
N GLU A 300 -20.33 -16.13 -5.99
CA GLU A 300 -20.44 -15.87 -4.56
C GLU A 300 -19.71 -14.59 -4.18
N ILE A 301 -20.25 -13.86 -3.20
CA ILE A 301 -19.67 -12.62 -2.68
C ILE A 301 -19.24 -12.87 -1.24
N ALA A 302 -17.98 -13.27 -1.06
CA ALA A 302 -17.43 -13.51 0.27
C ALA A 302 -17.10 -12.17 0.97
N GLY A 303 -17.99 -11.68 1.79
CA GLY A 303 -17.75 -10.59 2.74
C GLY A 303 -17.73 -9.15 2.18
N TRP A 304 -17.60 -8.96 0.88
CA TRP A 304 -17.61 -7.64 0.22
C TRP A 304 -18.62 -7.63 -0.93
N PRO A 305 -19.84 -7.18 -0.70
CA PRO A 305 -20.93 -7.34 -1.68
C PRO A 305 -20.75 -6.54 -2.97
N SER A 306 -19.95 -5.47 -2.98
CA SER A 306 -19.72 -4.66 -4.19
C SER A 306 -18.55 -3.68 -4.05
N THR A 307 -18.08 -3.12 -5.18
CA THR A 307 -17.11 -2.02 -5.19
C THR A 307 -17.63 -0.79 -4.45
N SER A 308 -18.93 -0.50 -4.54
CA SER A 308 -19.55 0.63 -3.83
C SER A 308 -19.51 0.42 -2.31
N SER A 309 -19.79 -0.77 -1.83
CA SER A 309 -19.69 -1.10 -0.40
C SER A 309 -18.26 -0.96 0.11
N PHE A 310 -17.26 -1.35 -0.69
CA PHE A 310 -15.84 -1.12 -0.36
C PHE A 310 -15.49 0.37 -0.26
N LEU A 311 -15.97 1.19 -1.19
CA LEU A 311 -15.73 2.64 -1.17
C LEU A 311 -16.40 3.29 0.06
N ILE A 312 -17.65 2.93 0.35
CA ILE A 312 -18.36 3.43 1.53
C ILE A 312 -17.64 3.01 2.81
N TYR A 313 -17.22 1.75 2.91
CA TYR A 313 -16.43 1.28 4.04
C TYR A 313 -15.12 2.06 4.22
N THR A 314 -14.42 2.35 3.11
CA THR A 314 -13.20 3.18 3.12
C THR A 314 -13.46 4.55 3.73
N LEU A 315 -14.55 5.20 3.32
CA LEU A 315 -14.94 6.51 3.85
C LEU A 315 -15.32 6.42 5.34
N LEU A 316 -16.10 5.43 5.74
CA LEU A 316 -16.50 5.24 7.13
C LEU A 316 -15.29 4.98 8.05
N CYS A 317 -14.36 4.13 7.63
CA CYS A 317 -13.15 3.86 8.40
C CYS A 317 -12.28 5.12 8.60
N SER A 318 -12.31 6.05 7.67
CA SER A 318 -11.56 7.32 7.79
C SER A 318 -12.16 8.29 8.81
N LEU A 319 -13.40 8.05 9.25
CA LEU A 319 -14.13 8.90 10.19
C LEU A 319 -14.04 8.44 11.64
N THR A 320 -13.49 7.27 11.93
CA THR A 320 -13.38 6.73 13.30
C THR A 320 -12.57 7.62 14.22
N ASP A 321 -11.46 8.15 13.72
CA ASP A 321 -10.60 9.08 14.46
C ASP A 321 -9.91 10.07 13.48
N PRO A 322 -9.58 11.31 13.92
CA PRO A 322 -8.93 12.30 13.07
C PRO A 322 -7.57 11.84 12.55
N LEU A 323 -7.36 11.88 11.23
CA LEU A 323 -6.11 11.43 10.58
C LEU A 323 -5.71 9.97 10.86
N ILE A 324 -6.62 9.10 11.28
CA ILE A 324 -6.32 7.69 11.59
C ILE A 324 -5.61 6.99 10.42
N PHE A 325 -6.01 7.30 9.18
CA PHE A 325 -5.36 6.76 7.98
C PHE A 325 -3.88 7.16 7.90
N LEU A 326 -3.54 8.40 8.23
CA LEU A 326 -2.15 8.86 8.21
C LEU A 326 -1.34 8.20 9.33
N VAL A 327 -1.88 8.14 10.54
CA VAL A 327 -1.25 7.42 11.67
C VAL A 327 -1.02 5.96 11.27
N SER A 328 -2.02 5.29 10.72
CA SER A 328 -1.92 3.89 10.27
C SER A 328 -0.85 3.70 9.21
N HIS A 329 -0.77 4.58 8.20
CA HIS A 329 0.24 4.46 7.15
C HIS A 329 1.66 4.68 7.66
N VAL A 330 1.86 5.63 8.57
CA VAL A 330 3.17 5.86 9.19
C VAL A 330 3.59 4.64 10.02
N ILE A 331 2.68 4.10 10.83
CA ILE A 331 2.98 2.92 11.64
C ILE A 331 3.26 1.68 10.76
N TYR A 332 2.57 1.55 9.64
CA TYR A 332 2.70 0.37 8.76
C TYR A 332 3.92 0.44 7.83
N PHE A 333 4.19 1.59 7.23
CA PHE A 333 5.27 1.78 6.24
C PHE A 333 6.47 2.54 6.77
N GLY A 334 6.41 3.05 8.00
CA GLY A 334 7.54 3.71 8.67
C GLY A 334 7.75 5.18 8.29
N PRO A 335 8.93 5.73 8.66
CA PRO A 335 9.20 7.16 8.63
C PRO A 335 9.25 7.79 7.23
N GLY A 336 9.37 6.97 6.18
CA GLY A 336 9.32 7.47 4.80
C GLY A 336 7.99 8.17 4.47
N ILE A 337 6.88 7.74 5.07
CA ILE A 337 5.57 8.41 4.92
C ILE A 337 5.57 9.79 5.58
N ILE A 338 6.21 9.93 6.74
CA ILE A 338 6.36 11.25 7.40
C ILE A 338 7.14 12.20 6.49
N LEU A 339 8.23 11.74 5.88
CA LEU A 339 9.00 12.54 4.92
C LEU A 339 8.14 12.94 3.72
N MET A 340 7.34 12.03 3.16
CA MET A 340 6.42 12.37 2.06
C MET A 340 5.47 13.51 2.46
N VAL A 341 4.87 13.45 3.65
CA VAL A 341 3.94 14.48 4.13
C VAL A 341 4.66 15.81 4.37
N LEU A 342 5.80 15.82 5.06
CA LEU A 342 6.57 17.03 5.35
C LEU A 342 7.11 17.71 4.08
N PHE A 343 7.46 16.93 3.07
CA PHE A 343 7.99 17.40 1.80
C PHE A 343 6.97 17.25 0.64
N TRP A 344 5.66 17.29 0.95
CA TRP A 344 4.60 17.06 -0.03
C TRP A 344 4.70 17.95 -1.28
N ARG A 345 4.95 19.24 -1.10
CA ARG A 345 5.12 20.16 -2.24
C ARG A 345 6.30 19.77 -3.13
N PRO A 346 7.56 19.71 -2.65
CA PRO A 346 8.66 19.27 -3.49
C PRO A 346 8.51 17.83 -4.00
N PHE A 347 7.82 16.95 -3.28
CA PHE A 347 7.47 15.62 -3.76
C PHE A 347 6.56 15.69 -5.00
N CYS A 348 5.48 16.48 -4.97
CA CYS A 348 4.61 16.68 -6.14
C CYS A 348 5.36 17.31 -7.33
N GLU A 349 6.27 18.25 -7.07
CA GLU A 349 7.12 18.84 -8.09
C GLU A 349 8.08 17.81 -8.72
N SER A 350 8.60 16.87 -7.91
CA SER A 350 9.48 15.79 -8.38
C SER A 350 8.78 14.75 -9.27
N LEU A 351 7.45 14.73 -9.33
CA LEU A 351 6.68 13.84 -10.21
C LEU A 351 6.66 14.28 -11.68
N ARG A 352 6.92 15.56 -11.96
CA ARG A 352 6.86 16.14 -13.32
C ARG A 352 7.66 15.36 -14.37
N PRO A 353 8.92 14.96 -14.11
CA PRO A 353 9.70 14.20 -15.08
C PRO A 353 9.13 12.82 -15.43
N TYR A 354 8.19 12.31 -14.62
CA TYR A 354 7.55 11.01 -14.85
C TYR A 354 6.26 11.11 -15.66
N GLY A 355 5.76 12.32 -15.91
CA GLY A 355 4.63 12.59 -16.80
C GLY A 355 3.24 12.41 -16.16
N PRO A 356 2.17 12.63 -16.98
CA PRO A 356 0.79 12.63 -16.50
C PRO A 356 0.32 11.28 -15.95
N GLY A 357 0.85 10.15 -16.43
CA GLY A 357 0.52 8.83 -15.91
C GLY A 357 0.90 8.67 -14.43
N MET A 358 2.08 9.15 -14.04
CA MET A 358 2.51 9.13 -12.63
C MET A 358 1.66 10.06 -11.76
N ILE A 359 1.26 11.21 -12.29
CA ILE A 359 0.41 12.13 -11.54
C ILE A 359 -0.99 11.54 -11.37
N ALA A 360 -1.57 10.92 -12.42
CA ALA A 360 -2.84 10.22 -12.34
C ALA A 360 -2.77 9.04 -11.36
N PHE A 361 -1.66 8.28 -11.37
CA PHE A 361 -1.37 7.24 -10.40
C PHE A 361 -1.39 7.80 -8.97
N MET A 362 -0.72 8.92 -8.70
CA MET A 362 -0.69 9.55 -7.38
C MET A 362 -2.04 10.15 -6.98
N LEU A 363 -2.82 10.70 -7.93
CA LEU A 363 -4.18 11.16 -7.68
C LEU A 363 -5.10 10.02 -7.24
N ALA A 364 -5.09 8.90 -7.95
CA ALA A 364 -5.86 7.72 -7.56
C ALA A 364 -5.47 7.24 -6.15
N ASN A 365 -4.17 7.24 -5.84
CA ASN A 365 -3.67 6.83 -4.54
C ASN A 365 -3.99 7.83 -3.42
N LEU A 366 -4.07 9.11 -3.69
CA LEU A 366 -4.51 10.10 -2.71
C LEU A 366 -5.91 9.78 -2.17
N PHE A 367 -6.83 9.34 -3.05
CA PHE A 367 -8.18 8.91 -2.63
C PHE A 367 -8.16 7.56 -1.93
N LEU A 368 -7.40 6.59 -2.41
CA LEU A 368 -7.32 5.28 -1.78
C LEU A 368 -6.62 5.32 -0.41
N SER A 369 -5.73 6.28 -0.19
CA SER A 369 -4.96 6.43 1.06
C SER A 369 -5.77 6.98 2.23
N ILE A 370 -7.01 7.43 2.04
CA ILE A 370 -7.89 7.74 3.19
C ILE A 370 -8.37 6.50 3.92
N ASN A 371 -8.23 5.31 3.32
CA ASN A 371 -8.49 4.05 4.01
C ASN A 371 -7.38 3.77 5.04
N PRO A 372 -7.69 3.67 6.35
CA PRO A 372 -6.68 3.39 7.37
C PRO A 372 -6.13 1.96 7.29
N GLN A 373 -6.75 1.05 6.53
CA GLN A 373 -6.21 -0.28 6.29
C GLN A 373 -5.02 -0.21 5.31
N SER A 374 -3.85 0.09 5.85
CA SER A 374 -2.62 0.41 5.10
C SER A 374 -2.20 -0.67 4.11
N ARG A 375 -2.59 -1.94 4.34
CA ARG A 375 -2.30 -3.02 3.39
C ARG A 375 -2.86 -2.77 1.99
N PHE A 376 -3.95 -1.99 1.84
CA PHE A 376 -4.46 -1.62 0.51
C PHE A 376 -3.51 -0.75 -0.29
N GLN A 377 -2.55 -0.10 0.36
CA GLN A 377 -1.50 0.70 -0.26
C GLN A 377 -0.20 -0.08 -0.47
N ILE A 378 -0.16 -1.38 -0.22
CA ILE A 378 1.08 -2.17 -0.19
C ILE A 378 1.81 -2.18 -1.54
N ASN A 379 1.10 -2.17 -2.66
CA ASN A 379 1.70 -2.10 -4.00
C ASN A 379 2.12 -0.68 -4.40
N VAL A 380 1.61 0.35 -3.72
CA VAL A 380 1.91 1.76 -3.97
C VAL A 380 3.08 2.23 -3.13
N ALA A 381 3.18 1.71 -1.89
CA ALA A 381 4.20 2.11 -0.92
C ALA A 381 5.63 2.09 -1.50
N PRO A 382 6.10 1.05 -2.23
CA PRO A 382 7.44 1.07 -2.81
C PRO A 382 7.64 2.22 -3.79
N VAL A 383 6.63 2.58 -4.59
CA VAL A 383 6.72 3.70 -5.54
C VAL A 383 6.91 5.03 -4.79
N VAL A 384 6.08 5.27 -3.78
CA VAL A 384 6.12 6.48 -2.95
C VAL A 384 7.46 6.57 -2.20
N LEU A 385 7.89 5.48 -1.57
CA LEU A 385 9.13 5.45 -0.79
C LEU A 385 10.37 5.65 -1.68
N ILE A 386 10.40 5.10 -2.88
CA ILE A 386 11.50 5.31 -3.82
C ILE A 386 11.55 6.77 -4.29
N LEU A 387 10.41 7.36 -4.61
CA LEU A 387 10.35 8.75 -5.06
C LEU A 387 10.78 9.72 -3.96
N ILE A 388 10.36 9.50 -2.69
CA ILE A 388 10.78 10.35 -1.58
C ILE A 388 12.28 10.18 -1.27
N VAL A 389 12.84 8.98 -1.41
CA VAL A 389 14.27 8.73 -1.27
C VAL A 389 15.05 9.42 -2.39
N SER A 390 14.59 9.31 -3.64
CA SER A 390 15.22 9.98 -4.79
C SER A 390 15.23 11.51 -4.64
N LEU A 391 14.17 12.09 -4.12
CA LEU A 391 14.11 13.50 -3.77
C LEU A 391 15.06 13.80 -2.59
N GLY A 392 14.98 13.01 -1.53
CA GLY A 392 15.72 13.21 -0.29
C GLY A 392 17.24 13.10 -0.46
N ASP A 393 17.69 12.18 -1.30
CA ASP A 393 19.11 11.97 -1.60
C ASP A 393 19.79 13.23 -2.17
N ARG A 394 19.02 14.01 -2.94
CA ARG A 394 19.49 15.28 -3.53
C ARG A 394 19.32 16.48 -2.59
N THR A 395 18.51 16.34 -1.52
CA THR A 395 18.07 17.45 -0.68
C THR A 395 18.27 17.17 0.81
N PHE A 396 17.23 16.76 1.50
CA PHE A 396 17.18 16.70 2.98
C PHE A 396 17.85 15.48 3.59
N LEU A 397 18.09 14.39 2.85
CA LEU A 397 18.79 13.21 3.37
C LEU A 397 20.31 13.30 3.17
N LYS A 398 20.80 14.20 2.31
CA LYS A 398 22.22 14.32 1.96
C LYS A 398 23.14 14.44 3.20
N ASN A 399 22.73 15.25 4.16
CA ASN A 399 23.51 15.56 5.37
C ASN A 399 23.07 14.76 6.62
N GLN A 400 22.09 13.85 6.48
CA GLN A 400 21.57 13.08 7.61
C GLN A 400 22.44 11.84 7.91
N GLY A 401 22.52 11.46 9.19
CA GLY A 401 23.21 10.23 9.62
C GLY A 401 22.38 8.98 9.32
N LEU A 402 23.04 7.94 8.78
CA LEU A 402 22.36 6.65 8.48
C LEU A 402 21.82 5.95 9.75
N LEU A 403 22.57 6.02 10.85
CA LEU A 403 22.23 5.34 12.11
C LEU A 403 20.88 5.78 12.64
N PHE A 404 20.59 7.08 12.65
CA PHE A 404 19.28 7.60 13.12
C PHE A 404 18.13 6.99 12.32
N TRP A 405 18.21 6.98 10.98
CA TRP A 405 17.14 6.46 10.12
C TRP A 405 17.02 4.95 10.18
N PHE A 406 18.14 4.24 10.36
CA PHE A 406 18.14 2.82 10.63
C PHE A 406 17.38 2.50 11.91
N LEU A 407 17.76 3.12 13.03
CA LEU A 407 17.12 2.90 14.33
C LEU A 407 15.63 3.28 14.30
N LEU A 408 15.28 4.39 13.66
CA LEU A 408 13.90 4.82 13.50
C LEU A 408 13.08 3.82 12.66
N SER A 409 13.64 3.29 11.58
CA SER A 409 12.98 2.27 10.76
C SER A 409 12.78 0.97 11.53
N VAL A 410 13.78 0.51 12.27
CA VAL A 410 13.67 -0.67 13.16
C VAL A 410 12.64 -0.44 14.25
N PHE A 411 12.56 0.74 14.83
CA PHE A 411 11.53 1.10 15.80
C PHE A 411 10.13 0.94 15.21
N TYR A 412 9.87 1.51 14.03
CA TYR A 412 8.58 1.39 13.36
C TYR A 412 8.28 -0.02 12.82
N SER A 413 9.29 -0.87 12.63
CA SER A 413 9.08 -2.25 12.18
C SER A 413 8.36 -3.12 13.22
N LYS A 414 8.37 -2.71 14.49
CA LYS A 414 7.80 -3.44 15.64
C LYS A 414 8.29 -4.90 15.77
N VAL A 415 9.42 -5.27 15.20
CA VAL A 415 10.00 -6.63 15.39
C VAL A 415 10.32 -6.93 16.85
N TRP A 416 10.58 -5.89 17.65
CA TRP A 416 10.85 -5.93 19.09
C TRP A 416 9.58 -6.07 19.94
N TYR A 417 8.38 -5.84 19.38
CA TYR A 417 7.12 -5.83 20.12
C TYR A 417 6.39 -7.17 19.96
N LYS A 418 5.99 -7.79 21.08
CA LYS A 418 5.24 -9.05 21.07
C LYS A 418 3.75 -8.79 20.88
N PHE A 419 3.15 -9.49 19.92
CA PHE A 419 1.71 -9.47 19.67
C PHE A 419 0.98 -10.54 20.45
N ASN A 420 1.57 -11.74 20.58
CA ASN A 420 1.00 -12.82 21.35
C ASN A 420 1.39 -12.67 22.82
N THR A 421 0.46 -12.19 23.66
CA THR A 421 0.73 -11.97 25.09
C THR A 421 0.20 -13.08 25.98
N ALA A 422 -0.73 -13.90 25.46
CA ALA A 422 -1.22 -15.11 26.10
C ALA A 422 -1.69 -16.09 25.01
N PRO A 423 -1.86 -17.40 25.34
CA PRO A 423 -2.48 -18.36 24.44
C PRO A 423 -3.87 -17.86 24.01
N GLN A 424 -4.19 -18.05 22.74
CA GLN A 424 -5.52 -17.77 22.25
C GLN A 424 -6.48 -18.81 22.89
N ILE A 425 -7.57 -18.31 23.47
CA ILE A 425 -8.70 -19.14 23.83
C ILE A 425 -9.58 -19.18 22.57
N ASP A 426 -9.53 -20.29 21.86
CA ASP A 426 -10.42 -20.55 20.75
C ASP A 426 -11.75 -21.07 21.32
N ASP A 427 -12.66 -20.14 21.55
CA ASP A 427 -14.02 -20.48 22.01
C ASP A 427 -15.01 -20.64 20.84
N GLY A 428 -14.51 -20.65 19.60
CA GLY A 428 -15.31 -20.78 18.38
C GLY A 428 -16.23 -19.58 18.09
N THR A 429 -16.21 -18.55 18.93
CA THR A 429 -17.03 -17.35 18.78
C THR A 429 -16.20 -16.18 18.29
N MET A 430 -15.99 -16.07 16.99
CA MET A 430 -15.45 -14.84 16.36
C MET A 430 -16.47 -13.71 16.39
N THR A 431 -16.89 -13.27 17.56
CA THR A 431 -17.91 -12.23 17.69
C THR A 431 -17.35 -10.81 17.50
N SER A 432 -16.03 -10.59 17.62
CA SER A 432 -15.40 -9.31 17.37
C SER A 432 -13.89 -9.45 17.22
N LEU A 433 -13.28 -8.81 16.22
CA LEU A 433 -11.83 -8.66 16.10
C LEU A 433 -11.21 -7.95 17.30
N LEU A 434 -12.00 -7.16 18.04
CA LEU A 434 -11.62 -6.51 19.29
C LEU A 434 -11.56 -7.47 20.47
N ASN A 435 -12.16 -8.66 20.34
CA ASN A 435 -12.13 -9.72 21.38
C ASN A 435 -10.85 -10.57 21.34
N PHE A 436 -9.87 -10.20 20.51
CA PHE A 436 -8.50 -10.77 20.56
C PHE A 436 -7.50 -9.83 21.23
N PRO A 437 -7.75 -9.27 22.43
CA PRO A 437 -6.83 -8.33 23.08
C PRO A 437 -5.48 -8.98 23.42
N LEU A 438 -5.43 -10.30 23.52
CA LEU A 438 -4.21 -11.08 23.75
C LEU A 438 -3.35 -11.22 22.49
N GLN A 439 -3.96 -11.02 21.32
CA GLN A 439 -3.30 -10.91 20.02
C GLN A 439 -3.31 -9.43 19.63
N HIS A 440 -2.37 -8.66 20.09
CA HIS A 440 -2.32 -7.20 19.86
C HIS A 440 -2.27 -6.79 18.36
N TYR A 441 -2.46 -7.73 17.45
CA TYR A 441 -2.36 -7.52 16.01
C TYR A 441 -3.30 -6.42 15.51
N PHE A 442 -4.60 -6.59 15.71
CA PHE A 442 -5.57 -5.59 15.24
C PHE A 442 -5.52 -4.29 16.00
N MET A 443 -5.26 -4.34 17.30
CA MET A 443 -5.13 -3.13 18.12
C MET A 443 -3.99 -2.20 17.64
N ASN A 444 -3.07 -2.72 16.83
CA ASN A 444 -1.89 -2.00 16.34
C ASN A 444 -1.97 -1.64 14.86
N SER A 445 -3.07 -1.95 14.15
CA SER A 445 -3.13 -1.81 12.70
C SER A 445 -4.52 -1.40 12.22
N GLY A 446 -4.54 -0.41 11.34
CA GLY A 446 -5.69 -0.07 10.52
C GLY A 446 -6.94 0.39 11.28
N PRO A 447 -8.12 0.14 10.70
CA PRO A 447 -9.40 0.59 11.25
C PRO A 447 -9.82 -0.14 12.53
N TRP A 448 -9.14 -1.23 12.87
CA TRP A 448 -9.38 -2.02 14.09
C TRP A 448 -8.53 -1.58 15.27
N MET A 449 -7.72 -0.54 15.08
CA MET A 449 -6.93 0.07 16.14
C MET A 449 -7.85 0.52 17.27
N SER A 450 -7.59 0.06 18.50
CA SER A 450 -8.34 0.54 19.65
C SER A 450 -8.08 2.02 19.88
N GLN A 451 -9.03 2.75 20.45
CA GLN A 451 -8.89 4.18 20.74
C GLN A 451 -7.65 4.48 21.59
N LYS A 452 -7.37 3.63 22.59
CA LYS A 452 -6.14 3.74 23.40
C LYS A 452 -4.87 3.63 22.52
N MET A 453 -4.84 2.67 21.61
CA MET A 453 -3.68 2.49 20.72
C MET A 453 -3.58 3.60 19.67
N TYR A 454 -4.71 4.13 19.21
CA TYR A 454 -4.69 5.31 18.33
C TYR A 454 -4.03 6.51 19.02
N TYR A 455 -4.37 6.80 20.28
CA TYR A 455 -3.73 7.90 21.01
C TYR A 455 -2.23 7.66 21.23
N ILE A 456 -1.84 6.44 21.62
CA ILE A 456 -0.42 6.10 21.83
C ILE A 456 0.36 6.24 20.51
N GLN A 457 -0.15 5.64 19.43
CA GLN A 457 0.51 5.66 18.13
C GLN A 457 0.49 7.06 17.52
N GLY A 458 -0.61 7.80 17.67
CA GLY A 458 -0.72 9.19 17.23
C GLY A 458 0.30 10.10 17.94
N ALA A 459 0.49 9.92 19.24
CA ALA A 459 1.51 10.64 20.01
C ALA A 459 2.93 10.30 19.53
N ILE A 460 3.23 9.01 19.29
CA ILE A 460 4.53 8.57 18.72
C ILE A 460 4.76 9.19 17.35
N VAL A 461 3.77 9.16 16.49
CA VAL A 461 3.85 9.77 15.14
C VAL A 461 4.09 11.27 15.24
N LEU A 462 3.35 11.98 16.12
CA LEU A 462 3.50 13.42 16.32
C LEU A 462 4.91 13.78 16.79
N VAL A 463 5.42 13.09 17.81
CA VAL A 463 6.81 13.29 18.31
C VAL A 463 7.81 13.05 17.18
N THR A 464 7.63 11.97 16.40
CA THR A 464 8.52 11.65 15.28
C THR A 464 8.47 12.73 14.19
N VAL A 465 7.28 13.24 13.86
CA VAL A 465 7.11 14.37 12.92
C VAL A 465 7.90 15.59 13.39
N ILE A 466 7.78 15.96 14.67
CA ILE A 466 8.51 17.10 15.27
C ILE A 466 10.03 16.89 15.16
N VAL A 467 10.53 15.71 15.53
CA VAL A 467 11.96 15.40 15.46
C VAL A 467 12.48 15.47 14.02
N ILE A 468 11.78 14.82 13.07
CA ILE A 468 12.15 14.86 11.65
C ILE A 468 12.09 16.27 11.09
N TYR A 469 11.07 17.05 11.47
CA TYR A 469 10.94 18.45 11.06
C TYR A 469 12.13 19.29 11.53
N ILE A 470 12.53 19.15 12.78
CA ILE A 470 13.70 19.87 13.35
C ILE A 470 14.97 19.48 12.61
N LEU A 471 15.21 18.17 12.38
CA LEU A 471 16.39 17.66 11.70
C LEU A 471 16.48 18.11 10.23
N THR A 472 15.33 18.30 9.57
CA THR A 472 15.27 18.65 8.14
C THR A 472 14.96 20.12 7.87
N ARG A 473 14.79 20.96 8.90
CA ARG A 473 14.35 22.37 8.82
C ARG A 473 15.26 23.23 7.93
N SER A 474 16.57 23.06 8.02
CA SER A 474 17.52 23.82 7.18
C SER A 474 17.32 23.52 5.70
N SER A 475 17.15 22.26 5.35
CA SER A 475 16.91 21.81 3.97
C SER A 475 15.56 22.29 3.42
N GLN A 476 14.54 22.40 4.29
CA GLN A 476 13.22 22.95 3.88
C GLN A 476 13.31 24.43 3.51
N ARG A 477 14.11 25.22 4.22
CA ARG A 477 14.34 26.65 3.89
C ARG A 477 14.96 26.81 2.53
N THR A 478 15.99 26.04 2.21
CA THR A 478 16.65 26.08 0.91
C THR A 478 15.70 25.72 -0.23
N LEU A 479 14.89 24.68 -0.07
CA LEU A 479 13.90 24.27 -1.08
C LEU A 479 12.77 25.32 -1.29
N ARG A 480 12.41 26.09 -0.26
CA ARG A 480 11.42 27.17 -0.40
C ARG A 480 11.94 28.38 -1.14
N LEU A 481 13.22 28.67 -1.05
CA LEU A 481 13.85 29.83 -1.71
C LEU A 481 14.16 29.58 -3.19
N SER A 482 14.26 28.32 -3.60
CA SER A 482 14.55 27.91 -4.98
C SER A 482 13.31 27.64 -5.85
N GLY A 483 12.12 27.72 -5.31
CA GLY A 483 10.81 27.49 -5.97
C GLY A 483 9.88 28.69 -5.93
#